data_2cf70bd4bae7a1d0f520ec05e6122ae7
#
_entry.id   2cf70bd4bae7a1d0f520ec05e6122ae7
#
_cell.length_a   1.000
_cell.length_b   1.000
_cell.length_c   1.000
_cell.angle_alpha   90.00
_cell.angle_beta   90.00
_cell.angle_gamma   90.00
#
_symmetry.space_group_name_H-M   'P 1'
#
loop_
_entity.id
_entity.type
_entity.pdbx_description
1 polymer ?
#
loop_
_entity_poly.entity_id
_entity_poly.type
_entity_poly.pdbx_seq_one_letter_code
_entity_poly.pdbx_strand_id
1 'polypeptide(L)'
;MDDTHHEFVQLLAEVQNASDDTLLMHWANLIEHTDDHFGREDEWMLQTAFASGNCHTTQHKIVLQVLREGLQHGQNGDLKMIRAMADELVNWFPQHAQAMDASLALHMRRVDFDPVTGKINKPEALPKEAIHGCGGDSCSDSEAVSDMASVDKSDASVTA
;
A
#
# COMPACT_ATOMS: atom_id res chain seq x y z
N MET A 1 8.34 -4.79 -12.34
CA MET A 1 7.99 -3.50 -11.71
C MET A 1 7.86 -2.38 -12.72
N ASP A 2 8.89 -1.94 -13.45
CA ASP A 2 8.79 -0.76 -14.32
C ASP A 2 7.65 -0.84 -15.35
N ASP A 3 7.49 -1.97 -16.04
CA ASP A 3 6.39 -2.16 -16.99
C ASP A 3 5.02 -2.12 -16.30
N THR A 4 4.90 -2.74 -15.14
CA THR A 4 3.66 -2.75 -14.34
C THR A 4 3.28 -1.35 -13.85
N HIS A 5 4.28 -0.53 -13.47
CA HIS A 5 4.06 0.86 -13.11
C HIS A 5 3.59 1.70 -14.30
N HIS A 6 4.15 1.47 -15.50
CA HIS A 6 3.70 2.13 -16.72
C HIS A 6 2.24 1.76 -17.05
N GLU A 7 1.88 0.49 -16.92
CA GLU A 7 0.50 0.02 -17.12
C GLU A 7 -0.47 0.68 -16.13
N PHE A 8 -0.09 0.77 -14.84
CA PHE A 8 -0.89 1.48 -13.85
C PHE A 8 -1.14 2.94 -14.23
N VAL A 9 -0.09 3.66 -14.64
CA VAL A 9 -0.20 5.08 -15.06
C VAL A 9 -1.09 5.22 -16.29
N GLN A 10 -1.01 4.29 -17.26
CA GLN A 10 -1.88 4.29 -18.43
C GLN A 10 -3.35 4.07 -18.06
N LEU A 11 -3.63 3.06 -17.23
CA LEU A 11 -5.00 2.79 -16.76
C LEU A 11 -5.57 3.95 -15.95
N LEU A 12 -4.75 4.58 -15.11
CA LEU A 12 -5.16 5.77 -14.36
C LEU A 12 -5.49 6.95 -15.29
N ALA A 13 -4.68 7.14 -16.34
CA ALA A 13 -4.96 8.16 -17.35
C ALA A 13 -6.25 7.84 -18.14
N GLU A 14 -6.55 6.57 -18.42
CA GLU A 14 -7.83 6.16 -19.01
C GLU A 14 -9.00 6.51 -18.11
N VAL A 15 -8.91 6.26 -16.79
CA VAL A 15 -9.92 6.67 -15.81
C VAL A 15 -10.14 8.18 -15.84
N GLN A 16 -9.06 8.97 -15.82
CA GLN A 16 -9.17 10.44 -15.82
C GLN A 16 -9.83 11.00 -17.09
N ASN A 17 -9.60 10.35 -18.24
CA ASN A 17 -10.15 10.77 -19.54
C ASN A 17 -11.48 10.09 -19.90
N ALA A 18 -11.97 9.17 -19.08
CA ALA A 18 -13.20 8.43 -19.33
C ALA A 18 -14.44 9.34 -19.32
N SER A 19 -15.38 9.05 -20.22
CA SER A 19 -16.76 9.60 -20.10
C SER A 19 -17.49 8.96 -18.91
N ASP A 20 -18.59 9.54 -18.48
CA ASP A 20 -19.40 8.99 -17.40
C ASP A 20 -19.90 7.57 -17.73
N ASP A 21 -20.18 7.28 -19.01
CA ASP A 21 -20.65 5.97 -19.46
C ASP A 21 -19.57 4.88 -19.39
N THR A 22 -18.29 5.24 -19.47
CA THR A 22 -17.17 4.29 -19.49
C THR A 22 -16.33 4.29 -18.20
N LEU A 23 -16.57 5.27 -17.31
CA LEU A 23 -15.76 5.49 -16.12
C LEU A 23 -15.70 4.25 -15.20
N LEU A 24 -16.84 3.60 -14.95
CA LEU A 24 -16.89 2.41 -14.09
C LEU A 24 -16.09 1.24 -14.66
N MET A 25 -16.09 1.08 -15.98
CA MET A 25 -15.31 0.04 -16.66
C MET A 25 -13.80 0.30 -16.50
N HIS A 26 -13.34 1.52 -16.78
CA HIS A 26 -11.93 1.87 -16.62
C HIS A 26 -11.48 1.79 -15.16
N TRP A 27 -12.35 2.20 -14.21
CA TRP A 27 -12.07 2.06 -12.79
C TRP A 27 -11.95 0.60 -12.34
N ALA A 28 -12.81 -0.28 -12.83
CA ALA A 28 -12.73 -1.71 -12.56
C ALA A 28 -11.43 -2.34 -13.10
N ASN A 29 -11.03 -1.97 -14.33
CA ASN A 29 -9.77 -2.43 -14.92
C ASN A 29 -8.56 -1.96 -14.09
N LEU A 30 -8.58 -0.72 -13.60
CA LEU A 30 -7.52 -0.21 -12.71
C LEU A 30 -7.46 -1.00 -11.40
N ILE A 31 -8.61 -1.36 -10.82
CA ILE A 31 -8.66 -2.19 -9.60
C ILE A 31 -8.06 -3.57 -9.85
N GLU A 32 -8.45 -4.24 -10.93
CA GLU A 32 -7.94 -5.58 -11.29
C GLU A 32 -6.41 -5.56 -11.45
N HIS A 33 -5.90 -4.61 -12.21
CA HIS A 33 -4.45 -4.43 -12.39
C HIS A 33 -3.74 -4.19 -11.05
N THR A 34 -4.31 -3.32 -10.20
CA THR A 34 -3.72 -2.98 -8.90
C THR A 34 -3.71 -4.18 -7.95
N ASP A 35 -4.77 -4.98 -7.94
CA ASP A 35 -4.87 -6.21 -7.13
C ASP A 35 -3.81 -7.23 -7.55
N ASP A 36 -3.65 -7.46 -8.86
CA ASP A 36 -2.63 -8.36 -9.42
C ASP A 36 -1.20 -7.86 -9.15
N HIS A 37 -0.98 -6.55 -9.26
CA HIS A 37 0.31 -5.92 -9.00
C HIS A 37 0.71 -6.10 -7.52
N PHE A 38 -0.14 -5.68 -6.61
CA PHE A 38 0.11 -5.77 -5.17
C PHE A 38 0.22 -7.22 -4.70
N GLY A 39 -0.61 -8.11 -5.24
CA GLY A 39 -0.54 -9.53 -4.93
C GLY A 39 0.81 -10.15 -5.28
N ARG A 40 1.39 -9.77 -6.43
CA ARG A 40 2.73 -10.23 -6.83
C ARG A 40 3.82 -9.69 -5.89
N GLU A 41 3.75 -8.42 -5.51
CA GLU A 41 4.74 -7.84 -4.61
C GLU A 41 4.64 -8.42 -3.19
N ASP A 42 3.43 -8.63 -2.69
CA ASP A 42 3.20 -9.29 -1.40
C ASP A 42 3.80 -10.70 -1.39
N GLU A 43 3.66 -11.46 -2.50
CA GLU A 43 4.27 -12.78 -2.66
C GLU A 43 5.81 -12.71 -2.70
N TRP A 44 6.39 -11.76 -3.43
CA TRP A 44 7.84 -11.57 -3.46
C TRP A 44 8.40 -11.17 -2.11
N MET A 45 7.71 -10.31 -1.37
CA MET A 45 8.09 -9.96 0.01
C MET A 45 8.08 -11.18 0.91
N LEU A 46 7.06 -12.04 0.80
CA LEU A 46 6.97 -13.27 1.57
C LEU A 46 8.11 -14.23 1.23
N GLN A 47 8.34 -14.49 -0.06
CA GLN A 47 9.36 -15.42 -0.55
C GLN A 47 10.79 -14.99 -0.19
N THR A 48 11.04 -13.69 -0.16
CA THR A 48 12.38 -13.13 0.11
C THR A 48 12.60 -12.73 1.57
N ALA A 49 11.68 -13.05 2.47
CA ALA A 49 11.71 -12.65 3.88
C ALA A 49 11.85 -11.12 4.07
N PHE A 50 11.37 -10.32 3.10
CA PHE A 50 11.36 -8.86 3.19
C PHE A 50 10.35 -8.35 4.20
N ALA A 51 9.28 -9.02 4.43
CA ALA A 51 8.35 -9.05 5.55
C ALA A 51 6.93 -9.39 5.11
N SER A 52 6.21 -10.08 5.97
CA SER A 52 4.78 -10.34 5.81
C SER A 52 3.99 -9.55 6.86
N GLY A 53 3.77 -8.29 6.73
CA GLY A 53 3.04 -7.49 7.72
C GLY A 53 3.74 -6.18 8.03
N ASN A 54 4.39 -5.64 7.02
CA ASN A 54 5.03 -4.33 7.06
C ASN A 54 4.05 -3.23 6.62
N CYS A 55 4.52 -1.99 6.62
CA CYS A 55 3.75 -0.84 6.16
C CYS A 55 3.42 -0.94 4.67
N HIS A 56 4.23 -1.60 3.84
CA HIS A 56 4.01 -1.79 2.41
C HIS A 56 2.74 -2.63 2.16
N THR A 57 2.69 -3.86 2.68
CA THR A 57 1.50 -4.73 2.56
C THR A 57 0.25 -4.12 3.20
N THR A 58 0.42 -3.30 4.23
CA THR A 58 -0.68 -2.58 4.86
C THR A 58 -1.23 -1.50 3.94
N GLN A 59 -0.37 -0.76 3.24
CA GLN A 59 -0.81 0.23 2.26
C GLN A 59 -1.53 -0.42 1.08
N HIS A 60 -1.03 -1.57 0.57
CA HIS A 60 -1.72 -2.32 -0.48
C HIS A 60 -3.17 -2.62 -0.10
N LYS A 61 -3.39 -3.16 1.10
CA LYS A 61 -4.73 -3.49 1.61
C LYS A 61 -5.63 -2.26 1.72
N ILE A 62 -5.11 -1.16 2.26
CA ILE A 62 -5.87 0.08 2.43
C ILE A 62 -6.26 0.64 1.06
N VAL A 63 -5.32 0.74 0.13
CA VAL A 63 -5.58 1.29 -1.20
C VAL A 63 -6.60 0.44 -1.96
N LEU A 64 -6.44 -0.89 -1.98
CA LEU A 64 -7.42 -1.77 -2.63
C LEU A 64 -8.81 -1.68 -2.01
N GLN A 65 -8.90 -1.55 -0.68
CA GLN A 65 -10.18 -1.33 -0.02
C GLN A 65 -10.82 -0.02 -0.49
N VAL A 66 -10.08 1.08 -0.49
CA VAL A 66 -10.55 2.40 -0.94
C VAL A 66 -11.00 2.36 -2.41
N LEU A 67 -10.23 1.71 -3.29
CA LEU A 67 -10.59 1.57 -4.70
C LEU A 67 -11.91 0.79 -4.89
N ARG A 68 -12.09 -0.30 -4.14
CA ARG A 68 -13.31 -1.12 -4.17
C ARG A 68 -14.52 -0.36 -3.60
N GLU A 69 -14.34 0.43 -2.54
CA GLU A 69 -15.37 1.33 -2.01
C GLU A 69 -15.75 2.39 -3.05
N GLY A 70 -14.78 2.97 -3.75
CA GLY A 70 -15.03 3.90 -4.86
C GLY A 70 -15.88 3.29 -5.97
N LEU A 71 -15.65 2.03 -6.33
CA LEU A 71 -16.47 1.31 -7.30
C LEU A 71 -17.93 1.20 -6.82
N GLN A 72 -18.15 0.88 -5.56
CA GLN A 72 -19.50 0.79 -4.97
C GLN A 72 -20.22 2.15 -5.00
N HIS A 73 -19.51 3.23 -4.67
CA HIS A 73 -20.05 4.59 -4.78
C HIS A 73 -20.45 4.92 -6.22
N GLY A 74 -19.58 4.62 -7.18
CA GLY A 74 -19.85 4.85 -8.60
C GLY A 74 -21.04 4.04 -9.12
N GLN A 75 -21.17 2.78 -8.72
CA GLN A 75 -22.33 1.93 -9.05
C GLN A 75 -23.64 2.48 -8.50
N ASN A 76 -23.59 3.23 -7.41
CA ASN A 76 -24.74 3.96 -6.85
C ASN A 76 -24.93 5.37 -7.45
N GLY A 77 -24.17 5.72 -8.49
CA GLY A 77 -24.32 6.97 -9.24
C GLY A 77 -23.38 8.09 -8.79
N ASP A 78 -22.52 7.87 -7.78
CA ASP A 78 -21.54 8.88 -7.34
C ASP A 78 -20.22 8.76 -8.13
N LEU A 79 -20.27 9.14 -9.40
CA LEU A 79 -19.10 9.15 -10.27
C LEU A 79 -18.05 10.20 -9.87
N LYS A 80 -18.46 11.24 -9.14
CA LYS A 80 -17.55 12.30 -8.67
C LYS A 80 -16.55 11.74 -7.65
N MET A 81 -16.98 10.78 -6.84
CA MET A 81 -16.10 10.11 -5.89
C MET A 81 -14.94 9.40 -6.62
N ILE A 82 -15.23 8.64 -7.68
CA ILE A 82 -14.20 7.97 -8.50
C ILE A 82 -13.21 8.98 -9.09
N ARG A 83 -13.70 10.11 -9.63
CA ARG A 83 -12.81 11.14 -10.19
C ARG A 83 -11.90 11.74 -9.14
N ALA A 84 -12.43 12.05 -7.96
CA ALA A 84 -11.63 12.57 -6.85
C ALA A 84 -10.58 11.54 -6.39
N MET A 85 -10.95 10.26 -6.29
CA MET A 85 -10.01 9.18 -5.95
C MET A 85 -8.92 9.01 -7.02
N ALA A 86 -9.25 9.13 -8.30
CA ALA A 86 -8.28 9.06 -9.38
C ALA A 86 -7.25 10.20 -9.28
N ASP A 87 -7.68 11.41 -8.94
CA ASP A 87 -6.77 12.54 -8.75
C ASP A 87 -5.84 12.34 -7.55
N GLU A 88 -6.32 11.75 -6.46
CA GLU A 88 -5.49 11.40 -5.31
C GLU A 88 -4.46 10.29 -5.64
N LEU A 89 -4.82 9.31 -6.47
CA LEU A 89 -3.90 8.27 -6.91
C LEU A 89 -2.72 8.81 -7.72
N VAL A 90 -2.91 9.87 -8.51
CA VAL A 90 -1.81 10.55 -9.24
C VAL A 90 -0.75 11.07 -8.29
N ASN A 91 -1.16 11.54 -7.11
CA ASN A 91 -0.24 12.06 -6.09
C ASN A 91 0.35 10.95 -5.22
N TRP A 92 -0.44 9.94 -4.90
CA TRP A 92 -0.03 8.85 -4.01
C TRP A 92 0.94 7.88 -4.68
N PHE A 93 0.67 7.47 -5.92
CA PHE A 93 1.42 6.39 -6.58
C PHE A 93 2.93 6.68 -6.73
N PRO A 94 3.40 7.86 -7.16
CA PRO A 94 4.83 8.13 -7.25
C PRO A 94 5.55 8.02 -5.89
N GLN A 95 4.88 8.40 -4.80
CA GLN A 95 5.44 8.30 -3.45
C GLN A 95 5.55 6.84 -3.00
N HIS A 96 4.53 6.04 -3.26
CA HIS A 96 4.54 4.60 -2.98
C HIS A 96 5.66 3.90 -3.75
N ALA A 97 5.72 4.10 -5.06
CA ALA A 97 6.75 3.51 -5.93
C ALA A 97 8.18 3.88 -5.51
N GLN A 98 8.43 5.14 -5.14
CA GLN A 98 9.76 5.60 -4.74
C GLN A 98 10.16 5.14 -3.35
N ALA A 99 9.23 5.06 -2.41
CA ALA A 99 9.55 4.72 -1.02
C ALA A 99 9.51 3.21 -0.76
N MET A 100 8.52 2.51 -1.31
CA MET A 100 8.22 1.12 -0.97
C MET A 100 8.68 0.14 -2.03
N ASP A 101 8.21 0.29 -3.27
CA ASP A 101 8.57 -0.62 -4.36
C ASP A 101 10.06 -0.57 -4.68
N ALA A 102 10.67 0.61 -4.62
CA ALA A 102 12.11 0.76 -4.80
C ALA A 102 12.91 0.00 -3.72
N SER A 103 12.43 0.00 -2.48
CA SER A 103 13.05 -0.74 -1.37
C SER A 103 12.94 -2.25 -1.58
N LEU A 104 11.76 -2.73 -2.00
CA LEU A 104 11.56 -4.13 -2.37
C LEU A 104 12.45 -4.53 -3.55
N ALA A 105 12.50 -3.73 -4.61
CA ALA A 105 13.35 -3.99 -5.78
C ALA A 105 14.84 -4.05 -5.42
N LEU A 106 15.30 -3.20 -4.50
CA LEU A 106 16.67 -3.25 -4.00
C LEU A 106 16.95 -4.53 -3.23
N HIS A 107 16.00 -4.94 -2.37
CA HIS A 107 16.11 -6.18 -1.61
C HIS A 107 16.13 -7.41 -2.54
N MET A 108 15.23 -7.49 -3.51
CA MET A 108 15.18 -8.58 -4.49
C MET A 108 16.51 -8.71 -5.26
N ARG A 109 17.11 -7.59 -5.66
CA ARG A 109 18.45 -7.56 -6.30
C ARG A 109 19.54 -8.05 -5.35
N ARG A 110 19.47 -7.68 -4.07
CA ARG A 110 20.47 -8.12 -3.07
C ARG A 110 20.47 -9.63 -2.88
N VAL A 111 19.31 -10.27 -2.85
CA VAL A 111 19.18 -11.72 -2.71
C VAL A 111 19.24 -12.45 -4.05
N ASP A 112 19.38 -11.71 -5.16
CA ASP A 112 19.39 -12.21 -6.53
C ASP A 112 18.16 -13.09 -6.81
N PHE A 113 17.00 -12.51 -6.53
CA PHE A 113 15.69 -13.14 -6.72
C PHE A 113 15.24 -13.03 -8.16
N ASP A 114 14.84 -14.15 -8.75
CA ASP A 114 14.20 -14.20 -10.06
C ASP A 114 12.68 -14.22 -9.89
N PRO A 115 11.97 -13.13 -10.24
CA PRO A 115 10.52 -13.02 -10.05
C PRO A 115 9.71 -13.92 -10.99
N VAL A 116 10.33 -14.49 -12.04
CA VAL A 116 9.65 -15.40 -12.98
C VAL A 116 9.64 -16.82 -12.43
N THR A 117 10.77 -17.26 -11.87
CA THR A 117 10.94 -18.65 -11.38
C THR A 117 10.77 -18.76 -9.88
N GLY A 118 10.73 -17.65 -9.13
CA GLY A 118 10.73 -17.62 -7.68
C GLY A 118 12.06 -18.05 -7.06
N LYS A 119 13.13 -18.16 -7.85
CA LYS A 119 14.42 -18.64 -7.39
C LYS A 119 15.23 -17.53 -6.71
N ILE A 120 15.77 -17.85 -5.54
CA ILE A 120 16.76 -17.03 -4.83
C ILE A 120 18.14 -17.60 -5.14
N ASN A 121 18.99 -16.84 -5.82
CA ASN A 121 20.31 -17.29 -6.21
C ASN A 121 21.38 -17.00 -5.14
N LYS A 122 21.10 -16.07 -4.19
CA LYS A 122 21.96 -15.73 -3.05
C LYS A 122 21.23 -15.93 -1.72
N PRO A 123 20.94 -17.19 -1.33
CA PRO A 123 20.19 -17.46 -0.10
C PRO A 123 20.94 -17.01 1.16
N GLU A 124 22.27 -16.89 1.12
CA GLU A 124 23.09 -16.36 2.20
C GLU A 124 22.88 -14.86 2.45
N ALA A 125 22.30 -14.13 1.49
CA ALA A 125 21.95 -12.72 1.61
C ALA A 125 20.54 -12.50 2.16
N LEU A 126 19.76 -13.57 2.37
CA LEU A 126 18.46 -13.47 3.03
C LEU A 126 18.61 -12.94 4.46
N PRO A 127 17.68 -12.14 4.92
CA PRO A 127 17.63 -11.71 6.32
C PRO A 127 17.51 -12.94 7.25
N LYS A 128 18.23 -12.94 8.37
CA LYS A 128 18.09 -13.99 9.39
C LYS A 128 16.78 -13.90 10.15
N GLU A 129 16.23 -12.71 10.22
CA GLU A 129 14.91 -12.39 10.76
C GLU A 129 14.17 -11.59 9.71
N ALA A 130 12.83 -11.74 9.65
CA ALA A 130 12.02 -10.98 8.70
C ALA A 130 12.18 -9.48 8.94
N ILE A 131 12.35 -8.72 7.86
CA ILE A 131 12.45 -7.26 7.93
C ILE A 131 11.07 -6.72 8.28
N HIS A 132 10.94 -6.12 9.45
CA HIS A 132 9.76 -5.41 9.88
C HIS A 132 9.93 -3.92 9.56
N GLY A 133 8.92 -3.31 8.94
CA GLY A 133 8.97 -1.90 8.50
C GLY A 133 9.09 -1.75 6.99
N CYS A 134 9.16 -0.50 6.53
CA CYS A 134 9.19 -0.16 5.10
C CYS A 134 10.56 -0.36 4.43
N GLY A 135 11.52 -0.94 5.12
CA GLY A 135 12.89 -1.14 4.59
C GLY A 135 13.74 0.14 4.52
N GLY A 136 13.26 1.27 4.98
CA GLY A 136 14.02 2.52 5.10
C GLY A 136 14.44 2.78 6.55
N ASP A 137 15.59 3.43 6.73
CA ASP A 137 16.19 3.76 8.05
C ASP A 137 15.36 4.72 8.93
N SER A 138 14.14 5.09 8.51
CA SER A 138 13.31 6.13 9.15
C SER A 138 11.98 5.66 9.73
N CYS A 139 11.74 4.35 9.87
CA CYS A 139 10.63 3.86 10.69
C CYS A 139 11.07 3.85 12.16
N SER A 140 11.09 5.02 12.80
CA SER A 140 11.21 5.11 14.24
C SER A 140 9.97 4.49 14.90
N ASP A 141 10.19 3.48 15.73
CA ASP A 141 9.21 2.93 16.64
C ASP A 141 8.53 4.07 17.41
N SER A 142 7.28 4.35 17.15
CA SER A 142 6.46 5.19 18.00
C SER A 142 5.96 4.35 19.19
N GLU A 143 6.89 4.01 20.09
CA GLU A 143 6.53 3.77 21.48
C GLU A 143 6.21 5.12 22.11
N ALA A 144 4.96 5.46 22.25
CA ALA A 144 4.45 6.32 23.32
C ALA A 144 2.95 6.54 23.19
N VAL A 145 2.13 5.65 23.66
CA VAL A 145 0.86 6.02 24.31
C VAL A 145 0.56 5.01 25.43
N SER A 146 1.30 5.12 26.52
CA SER A 146 0.86 4.60 27.81
C SER A 146 1.32 5.56 28.88
N ASP A 147 0.60 6.67 29.03
CA ASP A 147 0.51 7.39 30.30
C ASP A 147 -0.52 8.52 30.18
N MET A 148 -1.79 8.19 30.29
CA MET A 148 -2.83 9.12 30.69
C MET A 148 -3.99 8.35 31.32
N ALA A 149 -3.74 7.72 32.46
CA ALA A 149 -4.80 7.25 33.36
C ALA A 149 -4.34 7.28 34.79
N SER A 150 -4.15 8.49 35.34
CA SER A 150 -4.22 8.73 36.76
C SER A 150 -4.60 10.18 37.01
N VAL A 151 -5.87 10.49 36.91
CA VAL A 151 -6.43 11.67 37.57
C VAL A 151 -7.11 11.22 38.85
N ASP A 152 -6.42 11.54 39.87
CA ASP A 152 -6.71 11.48 41.26
C ASP A 152 -8.15 11.90 41.61
N LYS A 153 -8.82 11.02 42.36
CA LYS A 153 -10.06 11.31 43.09
C LYS A 153 -9.69 11.59 44.52
N SER A 154 -9.55 12.85 44.86
CA SER A 154 -9.68 13.36 46.23
C SER A 154 -9.95 14.85 46.13
N ASP A 155 -11.08 15.35 46.42
CA ASP A 155 -11.51 15.82 47.72
C ASP A 155 -12.82 16.61 47.54
N ALA A 156 -13.87 16.17 48.06
CA ALA A 156 -15.06 16.98 48.28
C ALA A 156 -15.63 16.62 49.66
N SER A 157 -15.09 17.26 50.63
CA SER A 157 -15.69 17.33 51.93
C SER A 157 -15.74 18.79 52.37
N VAL A 158 -16.89 19.13 52.91
CA VAL A 158 -17.13 20.12 53.95
C VAL A 158 -17.98 21.36 53.59
N THR A 159 -19.16 21.30 54.16
CA THR A 159 -19.88 22.25 55.04
C THR A 159 -20.37 23.57 54.45
N ALA A 160 -21.59 23.86 54.58
CA ALA A 160 -22.51 24.33 55.60
C ALA A 160 -23.90 24.55 54.97
#